data_d5c7eac45845824f7740f29f4e110659
#
_entry.id   d5c7eac45845824f7740f29f4e110659
#
_cell.length_a   1.000
_cell.length_b   1.000
_cell.length_c   1.000
_cell.angle_alpha   90.00
_cell.angle_beta   90.00
_cell.angle_gamma   90.00
#
_symmetry.space_group_name_H-M   'P 1'
#
loop_
_entity.id
_entity.type
_entity.pdbx_description
1 polymer ?
#
loop_
_entity_poly.entity_id
_entity_poly.type
_entity_poly.pdbx_seq_one_letter_code
_entity_poly.pdbx_strand_id
1 'polypeptide(L)'
;MKKLAQLALCLAVAGAAAACFGYERGKSPTGPSAGGTGSLLGSWTSSSLIPTPSTCADFKWNVTEQTATSARGTFSATCANDLKLTGTAQGSLSGSTIDWSAQGIATAPGVPGGCEIKLKGTAEIGVTSIRVPYEGDTCLGKVTGVETLQKR
;
A
#
# COMPACT_ATOMS: atom_id res chain seq x y z
N MET A 1 -67.13 -62.51 -11.97
CA MET A 1 -67.65 -61.68 -10.85
C MET A 1 -66.53 -60.66 -10.48
N LYS A 2 -66.77 -59.46 -10.89
CA LYS A 2 -66.67 -58.26 -10.01
C LYS A 2 -65.35 -58.18 -9.23
N LYS A 3 -64.51 -57.17 -9.33
CA LYS A 3 -64.69 -55.73 -9.22
C LYS A 3 -63.39 -55.03 -9.61
N LEU A 4 -63.44 -54.01 -10.42
CA LEU A 4 -63.20 -52.59 -10.12
C LEU A 4 -61.80 -52.31 -9.58
N ALA A 5 -60.92 -51.76 -10.40
CA ALA A 5 -60.80 -50.32 -10.62
C ALA A 5 -60.31 -49.57 -9.39
N GLN A 6 -59.13 -49.13 -9.48
CA GLN A 6 -58.83 -47.77 -9.00
C GLN A 6 -57.57 -47.26 -9.73
N LEU A 7 -57.81 -46.34 -10.66
CA LEU A 7 -56.81 -45.43 -11.17
C LEU A 7 -56.24 -44.60 -10.02
N ALA A 8 -54.97 -44.70 -9.81
CA ALA A 8 -54.24 -43.66 -9.09
C ALA A 8 -53.39 -42.87 -10.06
N LEU A 9 -53.92 -41.74 -10.46
CA LEU A 9 -53.29 -40.74 -11.29
C LEU A 9 -52.24 -40.03 -10.45
N CYS A 10 -51.00 -40.43 -10.52
CA CYS A 10 -49.89 -39.65 -9.98
C CYS A 10 -49.50 -38.59 -11.00
N LEU A 11 -49.99 -37.38 -10.78
CA LEU A 11 -49.48 -36.19 -11.45
C LEU A 11 -48.01 -35.96 -11.00
N ALA A 12 -47.10 -36.29 -11.85
CA ALA A 12 -45.69 -35.84 -11.69
C ALA A 12 -45.62 -34.37 -12.09
N VAL A 13 -45.61 -33.50 -11.09
CA VAL A 13 -45.30 -32.10 -11.30
C VAL A 13 -43.81 -32.03 -11.58
N ALA A 14 -43.45 -31.88 -12.83
CA ALA A 14 -42.10 -31.55 -13.25
C ALA A 14 -41.81 -30.11 -12.87
N GLY A 15 -41.21 -29.92 -11.67
CA GLY A 15 -40.64 -28.67 -11.25
C GLY A 15 -39.39 -28.37 -12.07
N ALA A 16 -39.52 -27.48 -13.03
CA ALA A 16 -38.38 -26.90 -13.71
C ALA A 16 -37.57 -26.08 -12.68
N ALA A 17 -36.53 -26.68 -12.14
CA ALA A 17 -35.52 -25.96 -11.40
C ALA A 17 -34.75 -25.10 -12.42
N ALA A 18 -35.13 -23.84 -12.54
CA ALA A 18 -34.30 -22.82 -13.18
C ALA A 18 -33.02 -22.71 -12.35
N ALA A 19 -31.98 -23.40 -12.77
CA ALA A 19 -30.65 -23.19 -12.29
C ALA A 19 -30.23 -21.77 -12.69
N CYS A 20 -30.44 -20.80 -11.80
CA CYS A 20 -29.75 -19.55 -11.86
C CYS A 20 -28.26 -19.88 -11.74
N PHE A 21 -27.57 -19.97 -12.86
CA PHE A 21 -26.12 -19.82 -12.87
C PHE A 21 -25.83 -18.41 -12.36
N GLY A 22 -25.71 -18.29 -11.04
CA GLY A 22 -25.11 -17.15 -10.41
C GLY A 22 -23.69 -17.05 -10.97
N TYR A 23 -23.50 -16.10 -11.86
CA TYR A 23 -22.16 -15.66 -12.26
C TYR A 23 -21.54 -15.09 -10.98
N GLU A 24 -20.86 -15.94 -10.24
CA GLU A 24 -20.00 -15.48 -9.17
C GLU A 24 -18.94 -14.61 -9.82
N ARG A 25 -19.19 -13.29 -9.80
CA ARG A 25 -18.09 -12.32 -9.99
C ARG A 25 -17.02 -12.77 -9.05
N GLY A 26 -15.91 -13.24 -9.63
CA GLY A 26 -14.77 -13.69 -8.86
C GLY A 26 -14.51 -12.67 -7.77
N LYS A 27 -14.71 -13.08 -6.53
CA LYS A 27 -14.21 -12.34 -5.39
C LYS A 27 -12.71 -12.23 -5.64
N SER A 28 -12.27 -11.02 -5.96
CA SER A 28 -10.83 -10.71 -5.82
C SER A 28 -10.41 -11.29 -4.48
N PRO A 29 -9.30 -12.03 -4.41
CA PRO A 29 -8.83 -12.54 -3.14
C PRO A 29 -8.68 -11.33 -2.23
N THR A 30 -9.63 -11.16 -1.33
CA THR A 30 -9.50 -10.26 -0.20
C THR A 30 -8.39 -10.87 0.63
N GLY A 31 -7.18 -10.40 0.43
CA GLY A 31 -6.09 -10.67 1.37
C GLY A 31 -6.61 -10.34 2.77
N PRO A 32 -6.10 -11.02 3.81
CA PRO A 32 -6.59 -10.83 5.16
C PRO A 32 -6.61 -9.34 5.47
N SER A 33 -7.80 -8.82 5.76
CA SER A 33 -7.96 -7.46 6.25
C SER A 33 -7.23 -7.38 7.57
N ALA A 34 -6.00 -6.89 7.54
CA ALA A 34 -5.30 -6.48 8.74
C ALA A 34 -6.16 -5.40 9.40
N GLY A 35 -6.53 -5.60 10.64
CA GLY A 35 -7.45 -4.75 11.36
C GLY A 35 -7.11 -3.27 11.21
N GLY A 36 -8.02 -2.50 10.65
CA GLY A 36 -8.08 -1.05 10.77
C GLY A 36 -7.23 -0.22 9.81
N THR A 37 -6.20 -0.73 9.16
CA THR A 37 -5.43 0.01 8.16
C THR A 37 -5.91 -0.35 6.76
N GLY A 38 -6.43 0.62 6.02
CA GLY A 38 -6.80 0.45 4.62
C GLY A 38 -5.61 -0.05 3.78
N SER A 39 -5.86 -0.45 2.54
CA SER A 39 -4.77 -0.85 1.64
C SER A 39 -3.78 0.28 1.43
N LEU A 40 -2.51 -0.01 1.74
CA LEU A 40 -1.39 0.89 1.45
C LEU A 40 -0.92 0.76 0.00
N LEU A 41 -1.29 -0.28 -0.72
CA LEU A 41 -0.90 -0.49 -2.12
C LEU A 41 -1.19 0.74 -2.98
N GLY A 42 -0.25 1.06 -3.87
CA GLY A 42 -0.33 2.19 -4.79
C GLY A 42 0.59 3.34 -4.43
N SER A 43 0.36 4.49 -5.04
CA SER A 43 1.25 5.65 -4.93
C SER A 43 0.79 6.61 -3.85
N TRP A 44 1.75 7.02 -3.04
CA TRP A 44 1.61 8.02 -1.98
C TRP A 44 2.57 9.17 -2.26
N THR A 45 2.08 10.40 -2.19
CA THR A 45 2.89 11.59 -2.50
C THR A 45 2.76 12.63 -1.40
N SER A 46 3.85 13.32 -1.09
CA SER A 46 3.82 14.43 -0.16
C SER A 46 3.15 15.66 -0.77
N SER A 47 2.63 16.52 0.08
CA SER A 47 2.14 17.85 -0.31
C SER A 47 3.26 18.90 -0.34
N SER A 48 4.36 18.66 0.34
CA SER A 48 5.54 19.53 0.34
C SER A 48 6.36 19.27 -0.92
N LEU A 49 6.57 20.30 -1.71
CA LEU A 49 7.32 20.21 -2.98
C LEU A 49 8.68 20.89 -2.93
N ILE A 50 8.92 21.74 -1.93
CA ILE A 50 10.14 22.55 -1.83
C ILE A 50 10.86 22.18 -0.52
N PRO A 51 12.09 21.63 -0.58
CA PRO A 51 12.87 21.32 0.60
C PRO A 51 13.44 22.59 1.26
N THR A 52 13.62 22.54 2.57
CA THR A 52 14.44 23.52 3.31
C THR A 52 15.88 23.00 3.44
N PRO A 53 16.84 23.79 3.92
CA PRO A 53 18.25 23.39 3.97
C PRO A 53 18.57 22.07 4.68
N SER A 54 17.74 21.67 5.64
CA SER A 54 17.92 20.42 6.41
C SER A 54 16.82 19.37 6.17
N THR A 55 15.90 19.62 5.25
CA THR A 55 14.76 18.74 4.98
C THR A 55 14.76 18.24 3.56
N CYS A 56 13.95 17.22 3.32
CA CYS A 56 13.59 16.75 1.99
C CYS A 56 12.09 17.00 1.76
N ALA A 57 11.68 17.04 0.50
CA ALA A 57 10.32 17.23 0.06
C ALA A 57 10.04 16.37 -1.17
N ASP A 58 8.87 16.53 -1.79
CA ASP A 58 8.43 15.76 -2.97
C ASP A 58 8.62 14.25 -2.78
N PHE A 59 8.30 13.77 -1.58
CA PHE A 59 8.34 12.34 -1.30
C PHE A 59 7.29 11.62 -2.12
N LYS A 60 7.70 10.52 -2.72
CA LYS A 60 6.82 9.57 -3.40
C LYS A 60 7.14 8.18 -2.87
N TRP A 61 6.14 7.48 -2.41
CA TRP A 61 6.25 6.08 -2.03
C TRP A 61 5.27 5.26 -2.86
N ASN A 62 5.79 4.36 -3.66
CA ASN A 62 4.99 3.44 -4.45
C ASN A 62 5.02 2.06 -3.78
N VAL A 63 3.98 1.75 -3.04
CA VAL A 63 3.84 0.47 -2.34
C VAL A 63 3.45 -0.59 -3.35
N THR A 64 4.33 -1.53 -3.59
CA THR A 64 4.14 -2.63 -4.54
C THR A 64 3.69 -3.92 -3.88
N GLU A 65 3.98 -4.06 -2.59
CA GLU A 65 3.61 -5.26 -1.84
C GLU A 65 3.19 -4.89 -0.42
N GLN A 66 2.13 -5.56 0.04
CA GLN A 66 1.60 -5.43 1.40
C GLN A 66 1.14 -6.79 1.90
N THR A 67 1.49 -7.09 3.15
CA THR A 67 0.95 -8.21 3.92
C THR A 67 0.18 -7.68 5.14
N ALA A 68 -0.26 -8.55 6.02
CA ALA A 68 -0.89 -8.15 7.28
C ALA A 68 0.08 -7.38 8.21
N THR A 69 1.39 -7.63 8.09
CA THR A 69 2.40 -7.13 9.04
C THR A 69 3.52 -6.34 8.36
N SER A 70 3.49 -6.16 7.05
CA SER A 70 4.55 -5.46 6.34
C SER A 70 4.06 -4.78 5.07
N ALA A 71 4.78 -3.75 4.65
CA ALA A 71 4.64 -3.12 3.34
C ALA A 71 6.01 -2.81 2.76
N ARG A 72 6.15 -2.89 1.44
CA ARG A 72 7.38 -2.51 0.74
C ARG A 72 7.11 -1.91 -0.64
N GLY A 73 8.08 -1.16 -1.12
CA GLY A 73 7.97 -0.52 -2.43
C GLY A 73 9.19 0.34 -2.73
N THR A 74 9.05 1.19 -3.73
CA THR A 74 10.08 2.16 -4.11
C THR A 74 9.76 3.53 -3.55
N PHE A 75 10.78 4.30 -3.27
CA PHE A 75 10.62 5.70 -2.85
C PHE A 75 11.51 6.63 -3.65
N SER A 76 11.09 7.89 -3.71
CA SER A 76 11.92 9.00 -4.13
C SER A 76 11.62 10.24 -3.31
N ALA A 77 12.59 11.14 -3.20
CA ALA A 77 12.44 12.46 -2.58
C ALA A 77 13.46 13.42 -3.17
N THR A 78 13.27 14.72 -2.93
CA THR A 78 14.22 15.76 -3.28
C THR A 78 14.59 16.53 -2.02
N CYS A 79 15.88 16.64 -1.73
CA CYS A 79 16.39 17.42 -0.59
C CYS A 79 17.02 18.73 -1.10
N ALA A 80 17.49 19.55 -0.18
CA ALA A 80 18.18 20.79 -0.53
C ALA A 80 19.36 20.55 -1.49
N ASN A 81 19.73 21.57 -2.26
CA ASN A 81 20.78 21.53 -3.27
C ASN A 81 20.56 20.49 -4.37
N ASP A 82 19.30 20.29 -4.78
CA ASP A 82 18.91 19.34 -5.83
C ASP A 82 19.37 17.90 -5.56
N LEU A 83 19.59 17.54 -4.30
CA LEU A 83 19.90 16.18 -3.89
C LEU A 83 18.66 15.30 -4.10
N LYS A 84 18.71 14.41 -5.05
CA LYS A 84 17.62 13.47 -5.37
C LYS A 84 17.90 12.12 -4.72
N LEU A 85 16.94 11.64 -4.00
CA LEU A 85 16.96 10.34 -3.33
C LEU A 85 16.07 9.37 -4.09
N THR A 86 16.58 8.17 -4.35
CA THR A 86 15.80 7.08 -4.93
C THR A 86 16.22 5.76 -4.32
N GLY A 87 15.26 4.86 -4.13
CA GLY A 87 15.58 3.55 -3.56
C GLY A 87 14.35 2.73 -3.22
N THR A 88 14.53 1.85 -2.24
CA THR A 88 13.48 0.99 -1.72
C THR A 88 13.15 1.36 -0.28
N ALA A 89 11.89 1.25 0.08
CA ALA A 89 11.41 1.43 1.44
C ALA A 89 10.58 0.20 1.84
N GLN A 90 10.74 -0.19 3.11
CA GLN A 90 9.99 -1.27 3.72
C GLN A 90 9.63 -0.92 5.14
N GLY A 91 8.55 -1.50 5.66
CA GLY A 91 8.15 -1.25 7.03
C GLY A 91 7.32 -2.37 7.61
N SER A 92 7.39 -2.47 8.95
CA SER A 92 6.58 -3.38 9.74
C SER A 92 5.35 -2.66 10.25
N LEU A 93 4.17 -3.24 10.00
CA LEU A 93 2.88 -2.70 10.39
C LEU A 93 2.51 -3.15 11.80
N SER A 94 2.09 -2.20 12.64
CA SER A 94 1.57 -2.46 13.97
C SER A 94 0.39 -1.53 14.25
N GLY A 95 -0.83 -2.04 14.12
CA GLY A 95 -2.04 -1.21 14.21
C GLY A 95 -2.02 -0.09 13.17
N SER A 96 -2.03 1.15 13.62
CA SER A 96 -1.98 2.36 12.78
C SER A 96 -0.58 2.92 12.58
N THR A 97 0.47 2.19 12.91
CA THR A 97 1.85 2.64 12.74
C THR A 97 2.64 1.75 11.81
N ILE A 98 3.69 2.33 11.21
CA ILE A 98 4.68 1.63 10.39
C ILE A 98 6.06 2.00 10.92
N ASP A 99 6.80 1.03 11.43
CA ASP A 99 8.24 1.18 11.65
C ASP A 99 8.94 0.91 10.32
N TRP A 100 9.49 1.94 9.72
CA TRP A 100 9.98 1.88 8.35
C TRP A 100 11.46 2.22 8.24
N SER A 101 12.07 1.68 7.21
CA SER A 101 13.41 2.03 6.76
C SER A 101 13.44 2.13 5.23
N ALA A 102 14.31 3.00 4.75
CA ALA A 102 14.58 3.12 3.32
C ALA A 102 16.08 3.15 3.08
N GLN A 103 16.49 2.59 1.97
CA GLN A 103 17.87 2.59 1.50
C GLN A 103 17.91 2.85 -0.01
N GLY A 104 18.92 3.52 -0.46
CA GLY A 104 19.04 3.87 -1.87
C GLY A 104 20.24 4.73 -2.16
N ILE A 105 20.15 5.48 -3.23
CA ILE A 105 21.22 6.36 -3.72
C ILE A 105 20.72 7.80 -3.70
N ALA A 106 21.58 8.68 -3.23
CA ALA A 106 21.44 10.12 -3.37
C ALA A 106 22.34 10.60 -4.52
N THR A 107 21.78 11.41 -5.40
CA THR A 107 22.52 12.04 -6.50
C THR A 107 22.34 13.55 -6.46
N ALA A 108 23.40 14.31 -6.68
CA ALA A 108 23.36 15.76 -6.75
C ALA A 108 24.29 16.26 -7.87
N PRO A 109 24.09 17.48 -8.41
CA PRO A 109 25.04 18.11 -9.30
C PRO A 109 26.43 18.20 -8.62
N GLY A 110 27.47 17.75 -9.32
CA GLY A 110 28.83 17.76 -8.80
C GLY A 110 29.22 16.62 -7.84
N VAL A 111 28.32 15.66 -7.62
CA VAL A 111 28.62 14.43 -6.84
C VAL A 111 28.62 13.23 -7.80
N PRO A 112 29.77 12.87 -8.37
CA PRO A 112 29.87 11.74 -9.30
C PRO A 112 29.53 10.43 -8.60
N GLY A 113 28.72 9.56 -9.25
CA GLY A 113 28.38 8.22 -8.77
C GLY A 113 27.34 8.18 -7.66
N GLY A 114 26.92 9.32 -7.11
CA GLY A 114 25.99 9.35 -6.00
C GLY A 114 26.58 8.81 -4.69
N CYS A 115 25.75 8.72 -3.66
CA CYS A 115 26.12 8.11 -2.39
C CYS A 115 24.98 7.28 -1.80
N GLU A 116 25.34 6.28 -1.02
CA GLU A 116 24.33 5.50 -0.28
C GLU A 116 23.64 6.38 0.76
N ILE A 117 22.35 6.14 0.91
CA ILE A 117 21.53 6.75 1.94
C ILE A 117 20.79 5.70 2.75
N LYS A 118 20.53 6.03 3.98
CA LYS A 118 19.67 5.24 4.87
C LYS A 118 18.77 6.19 5.65
N LEU A 119 17.47 6.01 5.46
CA LEU A 119 16.45 6.76 6.19
C LEU A 119 15.63 5.79 7.03
N LYS A 120 15.09 6.27 8.14
CA LYS A 120 14.22 5.50 9.02
C LYS A 120 13.25 6.40 9.78
N GLY A 121 12.24 5.80 10.35
CA GLY A 121 11.26 6.46 11.22
C GLY A 121 10.09 5.57 11.56
N THR A 122 9.19 6.10 12.37
CA THR A 122 7.89 5.48 12.66
C THR A 122 6.81 6.36 12.09
N ALA A 123 6.09 5.87 11.08
CA ALA A 123 5.01 6.58 10.42
C ALA A 123 3.66 6.25 11.05
N GLU A 124 2.74 7.21 11.00
CA GLU A 124 1.37 7.10 11.49
C GLU A 124 0.41 7.04 10.29
N ILE A 125 -0.40 5.99 10.23
CA ILE A 125 -1.36 5.77 9.15
C ILE A 125 -2.70 6.38 9.56
N GLY A 126 -3.12 7.41 8.83
CA GLY A 126 -4.47 7.96 8.90
C GLY A 126 -5.39 7.34 7.85
N VAL A 127 -6.60 7.86 7.74
CA VAL A 127 -7.63 7.37 6.80
C VAL A 127 -7.20 7.61 5.34
N THR A 128 -6.68 8.78 5.04
CA THR A 128 -6.30 9.22 3.67
C THR A 128 -4.87 9.70 3.56
N SER A 129 -4.13 9.70 4.67
CA SER A 129 -2.77 10.21 4.73
C SER A 129 -1.88 9.36 5.62
N ILE A 130 -0.59 9.46 5.41
CA ILE A 130 0.44 8.87 6.25
C ILE A 130 1.36 10.02 6.70
N ARG A 131 1.49 10.19 8.00
CA ARG A 131 2.47 11.12 8.58
C ARG A 131 3.78 10.37 8.77
N VAL A 132 4.84 10.85 8.13
CA VAL A 132 6.14 10.17 8.01
C VAL A 132 7.25 11.02 8.62
N PRO A 133 7.51 10.89 9.91
CA PRO A 133 8.76 11.35 10.48
C PRO A 133 9.93 10.57 9.86
N TYR A 134 11.03 11.25 9.59
CA TYR A 134 12.23 10.62 9.05
C TYR A 134 13.50 11.23 9.63
N GLU A 135 14.50 10.42 9.73
CA GLU A 135 15.88 10.80 9.99
C GLU A 135 16.83 9.91 9.17
N GLY A 136 17.98 10.42 8.87
CA GLY A 136 19.00 9.62 8.18
C GLY A 136 20.23 10.39 7.80
N ASP A 137 21.14 9.68 7.17
CA ASP A 137 22.41 10.19 6.72
C ASP A 137 22.46 10.19 5.19
N THR A 138 22.97 11.27 4.63
CA THR A 138 23.27 11.44 3.19
C THR A 138 24.70 11.90 3.03
N CYS A 139 25.21 11.91 1.79
CA CYS A 139 26.54 12.43 1.50
C CYS A 139 26.72 13.94 1.78
N LEU A 140 25.62 14.66 1.91
CA LEU A 140 25.63 16.08 2.25
C LEU A 140 25.33 16.35 3.73
N GLY A 141 25.27 15.28 4.55
CA GLY A 141 25.00 15.36 5.97
C GLY A 141 23.68 14.72 6.38
N LYS A 142 23.31 14.98 7.63
CA LYS A 142 22.08 14.46 8.20
C LYS A 142 20.87 15.21 7.69
N VAL A 143 19.81 14.44 7.43
CA VAL A 143 18.49 14.97 7.12
C VAL A 143 17.49 14.49 8.15
N THR A 144 16.56 15.36 8.51
CA THR A 144 15.47 15.03 9.43
C THR A 144 14.25 15.87 9.10
N GLY A 145 13.08 15.33 9.32
CA GLY A 145 11.85 16.07 9.06
C GLY A 145 10.61 15.23 9.26
N VAL A 146 9.49 15.80 8.89
CA VAL A 146 8.19 15.15 8.90
C VAL A 146 7.48 15.48 7.60
N GLU A 147 7.05 14.46 6.88
CA GLU A 147 6.23 14.61 5.69
C GLU A 147 4.84 14.02 5.90
N THR A 148 3.87 14.55 5.17
CA THR A 148 2.53 13.98 5.10
C THR A 148 2.28 13.51 3.67
N LEU A 149 2.13 12.21 3.51
CA LEU A 149 1.83 11.59 2.23
C LEU A 149 0.33 11.40 2.08
N GLN A 150 -0.17 11.65 0.88
CA GLN A 150 -1.55 11.41 0.50
C GLN A 150 -1.60 10.37 -0.62
N LYS A 151 -2.61 9.53 -0.60
CA LYS A 151 -2.83 8.53 -1.65
C LYS A 151 -3.26 9.21 -2.94
N ARG A 152 -2.69 8.78 -4.05
CA ARG A 152 -3.03 9.22 -5.41
C ARG A 152 -3.88 8.19 -6.12
#